data_f5ed3ecb0554b215a45b88d7cfd2e180
#
_entry.id   f5ed3ecb0554b215a45b88d7cfd2e180
#
_cell.length_a   1.000
_cell.length_b   1.000
_cell.length_c   1.000
_cell.angle_alpha   90.00
_cell.angle_beta   90.00
_cell.angle_gamma   90.00
#
_symmetry.space_group_name_H-M   'P 1'
#
loop_
_entity.id
_entity.type
_entity.pdbx_description
1 polymer ?
#
loop_
_entity_poly.entity_id
_entity_poly.type
_entity_poly.pdbx_seq_one_letter_code
_entity_poly.pdbx_strand_id
1 'polypeptide(L)'
;MLSDYLSTVDWSRAQFAMTAIYHWLFVPLTLGLGFLVAIMETLYVRTKDPFWLRTTKFWMRLFGINFAIGVATGLILEFEFGTNWSNYSHFVGDIFGAPLAIEGILAFFLESTFIAVMFFGWRKVSRGFHLTATWLTAFGANLSAWWILVANSWMQYPVGCDFNLETVRNEMTSFSAVALSPVAVNKFFHTVTSSFVLAALFVVGVSAWYLLRRREQLMARRSIAIASAFGFVFALVTAFTGDRSGAIVARVQPMKLAAMEALYDGQQGAPLTAVGILRPEAQRTGGDAFYFRIDIPKMLSLMSFRSADAFVPGINDLVYGNEEYGVMPASEKIERGRVAVEELGRYRTAREKGDTAAITEIEAKFDRSTPQGAEFLREHFAYFGYGYFSSPEQIVPDVSLLFYSFRVMVGAGCFFILLLGLVWWLNRRDRLASKRWLLRTAVWSVPLAYLASQAGWVVAEVGRQPWAIQDLMPVGVAASKIPSGSVSVTFFLFLALFTALLAAELSIMFRQIKTGPKDD
;
A
#
# COMPACT_ATOMS: atom_id res chain seq x y z
N MET A 1 0.41 34.02 -4.75
CA MET A 1 -0.76 33.10 -4.73
C MET A 1 -0.51 31.77 -5.45
N LEU A 2 -0.29 31.73 -6.77
CA LEU A 2 -0.10 30.43 -7.46
C LEU A 2 1.18 29.69 -7.01
N SER A 3 2.30 30.38 -6.87
CA SER A 3 3.57 29.80 -6.38
C SER A 3 3.46 29.29 -4.93
N ASP A 4 2.71 29.99 -4.08
CA ASP A 4 2.49 29.57 -2.69
C ASP A 4 1.59 28.32 -2.62
N TYR A 5 0.58 28.22 -3.48
CA TYR A 5 -0.28 27.06 -3.56
C TYR A 5 0.48 25.80 -4.07
N LEU A 6 1.32 25.94 -5.09
CA LEU A 6 2.17 24.83 -5.56
C LEU A 6 3.12 24.36 -4.47
N SER A 7 3.73 25.27 -3.72
CA SER A 7 4.54 24.91 -2.56
C SER A 7 3.73 24.20 -1.47
N THR A 8 2.49 24.58 -1.21
CA THR A 8 1.58 23.88 -0.29
C THR A 8 1.33 22.45 -0.73
N VAL A 9 1.08 22.21 -2.02
CA VAL A 9 0.90 20.87 -2.57
C VAL A 9 2.13 20.00 -2.35
N ASP A 10 3.32 20.53 -2.62
CA ASP A 10 4.57 19.78 -2.46
C ASP A 10 4.85 19.45 -0.99
N TRP A 11 4.64 20.38 -0.07
CA TRP A 11 4.77 20.13 1.35
C TRP A 11 3.75 19.13 1.87
N SER A 12 2.50 19.19 1.40
CA SER A 12 1.44 18.21 1.78
C SER A 12 1.78 16.81 1.29
N ARG A 13 2.30 16.69 0.06
CA ARG A 13 2.79 15.40 -0.48
C ARG A 13 3.96 14.85 0.34
N ALA A 14 4.94 15.70 0.64
CA ALA A 14 6.10 15.31 1.44
C ALA A 14 5.70 14.86 2.85
N GLN A 15 4.78 15.59 3.49
CA GLN A 15 4.28 15.26 4.83
C GLN A 15 3.52 13.94 4.83
N PHE A 16 2.59 13.73 3.89
CA PHE A 16 1.85 12.48 3.77
C PHE A 16 2.78 11.29 3.50
N ALA A 17 3.73 11.43 2.56
CA ALA A 17 4.71 10.39 2.27
C ALA A 17 5.57 10.05 3.49
N MET A 18 6.05 11.06 4.22
CA MET A 18 6.83 10.89 5.45
C MET A 18 6.02 10.17 6.52
N THR A 19 4.79 10.59 6.79
CA THR A 19 3.91 9.97 7.80
C THR A 19 3.58 8.52 7.41
N ALA A 20 3.25 8.26 6.15
CA ALA A 20 2.97 6.92 5.64
C ALA A 20 4.20 6.00 5.75
N ILE A 21 5.41 6.48 5.42
CA ILE A 21 6.66 5.71 5.55
C ILE A 21 6.90 5.32 7.01
N TYR A 22 6.78 6.27 7.95
CA TYR A 22 6.94 5.97 9.37
C TYR A 22 5.88 5.02 9.89
N HIS A 23 4.60 5.25 9.58
CA HIS A 23 3.51 4.35 9.99
C HIS A 23 3.73 2.93 9.48
N TRP A 24 4.17 2.78 8.24
CA TRP A 24 4.41 1.48 7.63
C TRP A 24 5.67 0.75 8.16
N LEU A 25 6.49 1.38 8.99
CA LEU A 25 7.53 0.65 9.74
C LEU A 25 6.91 -0.23 10.85
N PHE A 26 5.73 0.12 11.37
CA PHE A 26 5.11 -0.57 12.50
C PHE A 26 4.02 -1.56 12.07
N VAL A 27 3.22 -1.17 11.07
CA VAL A 27 2.04 -1.94 10.64
C VAL A 27 2.37 -3.38 10.22
N PRO A 28 3.34 -3.66 9.31
CA PRO A 28 3.57 -5.02 8.83
C PRO A 28 3.96 -5.98 9.95
N LEU A 29 4.78 -5.51 10.90
CA LEU A 29 5.17 -6.33 12.04
C LEU A 29 3.96 -6.61 12.95
N THR A 30 3.09 -5.64 13.20
CA THR A 30 1.86 -5.82 13.97
C THR A 30 0.97 -6.89 13.34
N LEU A 31 0.66 -6.76 12.04
CA LEU A 31 -0.25 -7.67 11.33
C LEU A 31 0.20 -9.12 11.41
N GLY A 32 1.49 -9.39 11.19
CA GLY A 32 1.98 -10.75 11.14
C GLY A 32 2.40 -11.32 12.50
N LEU A 33 3.00 -10.51 13.38
CA LEU A 33 3.48 -10.99 14.68
C LEU A 33 2.31 -11.36 15.59
N GLY A 34 1.17 -10.67 15.50
CA GLY A 34 -0.06 -11.02 16.20
C GLY A 34 -0.50 -12.46 15.92
N PHE A 35 -0.49 -12.87 14.65
CA PHE A 35 -0.80 -14.26 14.25
C PHE A 35 0.23 -15.27 14.78
N LEU A 36 1.52 -14.97 14.69
CA LEU A 36 2.57 -15.85 15.21
C LEU A 36 2.46 -16.04 16.72
N VAL A 37 2.15 -14.96 17.46
CA VAL A 37 1.88 -15.02 18.91
C VAL A 37 0.67 -15.88 19.21
N ALA A 38 -0.44 -15.71 18.49
CA ALA A 38 -1.67 -16.48 18.66
C ALA A 38 -1.45 -17.98 18.36
N ILE A 39 -0.64 -18.32 17.34
CA ILE A 39 -0.23 -19.71 17.07
C ILE A 39 0.57 -20.28 18.23
N MET A 40 1.55 -19.56 18.78
CA MET A 40 2.37 -20.02 19.91
C MET A 40 1.54 -20.16 21.17
N GLU A 41 0.59 -19.26 21.42
CA GLU A 41 -0.36 -19.37 22.54
C GLU A 41 -1.31 -20.57 22.36
N THR A 42 -1.75 -20.86 21.14
CA THR A 42 -2.54 -22.07 20.84
C THR A 42 -1.77 -23.33 21.23
N LEU A 43 -0.47 -23.38 20.95
CA LEU A 43 0.38 -24.49 21.38
C LEU A 43 0.47 -24.58 22.91
N TYR A 44 0.60 -23.44 23.61
CA TYR A 44 0.55 -23.42 25.08
C TYR A 44 -0.76 -23.98 25.63
N VAL A 45 -1.90 -23.52 25.11
CA VAL A 45 -3.21 -23.94 25.63
C VAL A 45 -3.45 -25.45 25.39
N ARG A 46 -3.00 -25.97 24.23
CA ARG A 46 -3.14 -27.40 23.87
C ARG A 46 -2.19 -28.31 24.64
N THR A 47 -0.93 -27.93 24.78
CA THR A 47 0.12 -28.77 25.38
C THR A 47 0.27 -28.56 26.88
N LYS A 48 -0.15 -27.40 27.39
CA LYS A 48 0.06 -26.92 28.76
C LYS A 48 1.55 -26.82 29.14
N ASP A 49 2.46 -26.87 28.17
CA ASP A 49 3.91 -26.77 28.37
C ASP A 49 4.29 -25.33 28.74
N PRO A 50 4.91 -25.12 29.94
CA PRO A 50 5.36 -23.78 30.36
C PRO A 50 6.35 -23.12 29.40
N PHE A 51 7.06 -23.90 28.59
CA PHE A 51 7.94 -23.42 27.57
C PHE A 51 7.19 -22.51 26.58
N TRP A 52 6.00 -22.94 26.10
CA TRP A 52 5.21 -22.16 25.17
C TRP A 52 4.63 -20.90 25.81
N LEU A 53 4.29 -20.92 27.09
CA LEU A 53 3.86 -19.72 27.83
C LEU A 53 4.96 -18.66 27.84
N ARG A 54 6.18 -19.07 28.23
CA ARG A 54 7.36 -18.21 28.28
C ARG A 54 7.69 -17.61 26.89
N THR A 55 7.64 -18.46 25.86
CA THR A 55 7.88 -18.06 24.47
C THR A 55 6.82 -17.09 23.98
N THR A 56 5.54 -17.38 24.21
CA THR A 56 4.41 -16.50 23.83
C THR A 56 4.53 -15.12 24.48
N LYS A 57 4.77 -15.07 25.79
CA LYS A 57 4.94 -13.81 26.53
C LYS A 57 6.12 -12.99 26.01
N PHE A 58 7.20 -13.62 25.57
CA PHE A 58 8.33 -12.91 24.97
C PHE A 58 7.93 -12.22 23.66
N TRP A 59 7.35 -12.94 22.71
CA TRP A 59 6.93 -12.38 21.43
C TRP A 59 5.78 -11.38 21.58
N MET A 60 4.87 -11.63 22.52
CA MET A 60 3.77 -10.71 22.83
C MET A 60 4.28 -9.35 23.34
N ARG A 61 5.35 -9.31 24.16
CA ARG A 61 5.96 -8.03 24.57
C ARG A 61 6.50 -7.24 23.38
N LEU A 62 7.17 -7.90 22.44
CA LEU A 62 7.68 -7.26 21.23
C LEU A 62 6.52 -6.75 20.35
N PHE A 63 5.46 -7.55 20.21
CA PHE A 63 4.23 -7.13 19.56
C PHE A 63 3.65 -5.86 20.19
N GLY A 64 3.51 -5.81 21.52
CA GLY A 64 2.89 -4.67 22.20
C GLY A 64 3.68 -3.36 22.08
N ILE A 65 5.02 -3.44 22.11
CA ILE A 65 5.88 -2.27 21.89
C ILE A 65 5.61 -1.67 20.50
N ASN A 66 5.64 -2.50 19.48
CA ASN A 66 5.43 -2.12 18.10
C ASN A 66 3.99 -1.61 17.85
N PHE A 67 2.99 -2.31 18.40
CA PHE A 67 1.57 -1.97 18.26
C PHE A 67 1.25 -0.57 18.78
N ALA A 68 1.75 -0.22 19.97
CA ALA A 68 1.45 1.06 20.60
C ALA A 68 1.90 2.27 19.74
N ILE A 69 3.05 2.16 19.10
CA ILE A 69 3.59 3.22 18.24
C ILE A 69 2.89 3.21 16.87
N GLY A 70 2.56 2.02 16.36
CA GLY A 70 1.77 1.87 15.14
C GLY A 70 0.43 2.60 15.23
N VAL A 71 -0.32 2.44 16.32
CA VAL A 71 -1.59 3.15 16.54
C VAL A 71 -1.39 4.67 16.58
N ALA A 72 -0.38 5.16 17.31
CA ALA A 72 -0.13 6.60 17.42
C ALA A 72 0.16 7.25 16.07
N THR A 73 0.98 6.59 15.22
CA THR A 73 1.30 7.11 13.89
C THR A 73 0.14 7.01 12.91
N GLY A 74 -0.72 5.99 13.05
CA GLY A 74 -1.93 5.81 12.23
C GLY A 74 -2.95 6.92 12.44
N LEU A 75 -3.21 7.30 13.69
CA LEU A 75 -4.12 8.40 14.01
C LEU A 75 -3.68 9.72 13.37
N ILE A 76 -2.38 10.00 13.35
CA ILE A 76 -1.85 11.22 12.71
C ILE A 76 -2.09 11.18 11.20
N LEU A 77 -1.89 10.04 10.56
CA LEU A 77 -2.13 9.87 9.13
C LEU A 77 -3.60 10.12 8.75
N GLU A 78 -4.54 9.66 9.58
CA GLU A 78 -5.97 9.94 9.37
C GLU A 78 -6.31 11.42 9.48
N PHE A 79 -5.73 12.14 10.45
CA PHE A 79 -5.95 13.59 10.59
C PHE A 79 -5.45 14.39 9.39
N GLU A 80 -4.42 13.93 8.67
CA GLU A 80 -3.91 14.61 7.47
C GLU A 80 -4.94 14.70 6.35
N PHE A 81 -5.90 13.77 6.25
CA PHE A 81 -6.99 13.85 5.28
C PHE A 81 -7.89 15.05 5.53
N GLY A 82 -8.15 15.41 6.78
CA GLY A 82 -8.94 16.58 7.13
C GLY A 82 -8.17 17.90 7.04
N THR A 83 -6.87 17.89 7.31
CA THR A 83 -6.02 19.10 7.35
C THR A 83 -5.41 19.43 5.99
N ASN A 84 -4.63 18.52 5.41
CA ASN A 84 -3.84 18.78 4.21
C ASN A 84 -4.57 18.43 2.92
N TRP A 85 -5.62 17.58 2.99
CA TRP A 85 -6.32 17.02 1.85
C TRP A 85 -7.84 17.24 1.92
N SER A 86 -8.28 18.41 2.42
CA SER A 86 -9.69 18.71 2.63
C SER A 86 -10.53 18.70 1.34
N ASN A 87 -9.96 19.14 0.20
CA ASN A 87 -10.67 19.08 -1.08
C ASN A 87 -10.93 17.63 -1.50
N TYR A 88 -9.94 16.75 -1.30
CA TYR A 88 -10.12 15.31 -1.49
C TYR A 88 -11.23 14.77 -0.59
N SER A 89 -11.14 15.02 0.73
CA SER A 89 -12.11 14.52 1.71
C SER A 89 -13.53 15.02 1.44
N HIS A 90 -13.67 16.26 0.95
CA HIS A 90 -14.96 16.80 0.53
C HIS A 90 -15.50 16.08 -0.72
N PHE A 91 -14.65 15.84 -1.72
CA PHE A 91 -15.06 15.24 -3.00
C PHE A 91 -15.48 13.78 -2.88
N VAL A 92 -14.85 13.00 -1.99
CA VAL A 92 -15.13 11.57 -1.82
C VAL A 92 -16.07 11.24 -0.66
N GLY A 93 -16.32 12.19 0.24
CA GLY A 93 -17.32 12.15 1.32
C GLY A 93 -17.52 10.78 1.96
N ASP A 94 -18.64 10.15 1.63
CA ASP A 94 -19.09 8.87 2.15
C ASP A 94 -18.26 7.66 1.64
N ILE A 95 -17.70 7.74 0.45
CA ILE A 95 -16.91 6.64 -0.15
C ILE A 95 -15.66 6.35 0.66
N PHE A 96 -15.01 7.40 1.16
CA PHE A 96 -13.84 7.29 2.02
C PHE A 96 -14.21 7.20 3.49
N GLY A 97 -15.22 7.97 3.92
CA GLY A 97 -15.66 8.04 5.30
C GLY A 97 -16.30 6.76 5.82
N ALA A 98 -17.06 6.02 5.00
CA ALA A 98 -17.71 4.79 5.42
C ALA A 98 -16.71 3.67 5.80
N PRO A 99 -15.68 3.33 4.98
CA PRO A 99 -14.63 2.41 5.39
C PRO A 99 -13.91 2.82 6.67
N LEU A 100 -13.53 4.10 6.82
CA LEU A 100 -12.86 4.60 8.02
C LEU A 100 -13.76 4.55 9.27
N ALA A 101 -15.05 4.87 9.14
CA ALA A 101 -16.00 4.77 10.25
C ALA A 101 -16.16 3.30 10.71
N ILE A 102 -16.24 2.36 9.77
CA ILE A 102 -16.34 0.94 10.09
C ILE A 102 -15.02 0.45 10.73
N GLU A 103 -13.88 0.90 10.24
CA GLU A 103 -12.57 0.63 10.85
C GLU A 103 -12.54 1.08 12.30
N GLY A 104 -12.90 2.34 12.57
CA GLY A 104 -12.93 2.89 13.93
C GLY A 104 -13.89 2.14 14.86
N ILE A 105 -15.11 1.85 14.39
CA ILE A 105 -16.14 1.21 15.22
C ILE A 105 -15.86 -0.29 15.43
N LEU A 106 -15.55 -1.04 14.39
CA LEU A 106 -15.41 -2.49 14.51
C LEU A 106 -13.98 -2.91 14.83
N ALA A 107 -12.99 -2.46 14.04
CA ALA A 107 -11.63 -2.94 14.20
C ALA A 107 -10.95 -2.35 15.43
N PHE A 108 -10.97 -1.04 15.60
CA PHE A 108 -10.31 -0.37 16.71
C PHE A 108 -10.92 -0.73 18.08
N PHE A 109 -12.26 -0.81 18.18
CA PHE A 109 -12.91 -1.27 19.42
C PHE A 109 -12.60 -2.74 19.72
N LEU A 110 -12.56 -3.59 18.70
CA LEU A 110 -12.17 -4.98 18.85
C LEU A 110 -10.75 -5.09 19.40
N GLU A 111 -9.81 -4.37 18.78
CA GLU A 111 -8.41 -4.34 19.22
C GLU A 111 -8.24 -3.80 20.63
N SER A 112 -8.77 -2.60 20.91
CA SER A 112 -8.61 -1.93 22.21
C SER A 112 -9.19 -2.74 23.37
N THR A 113 -10.30 -3.43 23.13
CA THR A 113 -10.93 -4.29 24.14
C THR A 113 -10.09 -5.54 24.43
N PHE A 114 -9.69 -6.26 23.39
CA PHE A 114 -9.03 -7.56 23.56
C PHE A 114 -7.54 -7.46 23.81
N ILE A 115 -6.87 -6.39 23.40
CA ILE A 115 -5.45 -6.17 23.72
C ILE A 115 -5.24 -6.02 25.23
N ALA A 116 -6.16 -5.41 25.96
CA ALA A 116 -6.09 -5.32 27.42
C ALA A 116 -6.18 -6.70 28.07
N VAL A 117 -7.04 -7.58 27.58
CA VAL A 117 -7.11 -8.98 28.03
C VAL A 117 -5.83 -9.74 27.67
N MET A 118 -5.32 -9.58 26.45
CA MET A 118 -4.10 -10.21 25.95
C MET A 118 -2.88 -9.90 26.85
N PHE A 119 -2.74 -8.65 27.32
CA PHE A 119 -1.59 -8.26 28.16
C PHE A 119 -1.81 -8.50 29.64
N PHE A 120 -3.02 -8.26 30.17
CA PHE A 120 -3.30 -8.24 31.61
C PHE A 120 -4.20 -9.38 32.08
N GLY A 121 -4.67 -10.23 31.16
CA GLY A 121 -5.63 -11.31 31.44
C GLY A 121 -5.02 -12.63 31.94
N TRP A 122 -3.71 -12.85 31.84
CA TRP A 122 -3.05 -14.14 32.09
C TRP A 122 -3.46 -14.88 33.37
N ARG A 123 -3.73 -14.14 34.44
CA ARG A 123 -4.15 -14.72 35.75
C ARG A 123 -5.61 -14.37 36.11
N LYS A 124 -6.31 -13.61 35.25
CA LYS A 124 -7.65 -13.07 35.54
C LYS A 124 -8.77 -13.78 34.80
N VAL A 125 -8.45 -14.41 33.67
CA VAL A 125 -9.42 -15.10 32.82
C VAL A 125 -9.00 -16.53 32.54
N SER A 126 -9.91 -17.36 32.02
CA SER A 126 -9.57 -18.72 31.60
C SER A 126 -8.57 -18.71 30.44
N ARG A 127 -7.76 -19.76 30.30
CA ARG A 127 -6.79 -19.91 29.21
C ARG A 127 -7.44 -19.87 27.83
N GLY A 128 -8.63 -20.46 27.71
CA GLY A 128 -9.40 -20.44 26.45
C GLY A 128 -9.87 -19.03 26.09
N PHE A 129 -10.39 -18.28 27.05
CA PHE A 129 -10.81 -16.90 26.82
C PHE A 129 -9.62 -15.98 26.50
N HIS A 130 -8.47 -16.17 27.17
CA HIS A 130 -7.24 -15.43 26.87
C HIS A 130 -6.77 -15.69 25.43
N LEU A 131 -6.72 -16.95 25.01
CA LEU A 131 -6.40 -17.34 23.65
C LEU A 131 -7.35 -16.72 22.62
N THR A 132 -8.67 -16.73 22.92
CA THR A 132 -9.66 -16.07 22.07
C THR A 132 -9.38 -14.58 21.94
N ALA A 133 -9.05 -13.90 23.04
CA ALA A 133 -8.69 -12.48 23.02
C ALA A 133 -7.45 -12.20 22.16
N THR A 134 -6.41 -13.06 22.25
CA THR A 134 -5.21 -12.94 21.41
C THR A 134 -5.54 -13.11 19.92
N TRP A 135 -6.37 -14.09 19.55
CA TRP A 135 -6.81 -14.27 18.18
C TRP A 135 -7.67 -13.09 17.69
N LEU A 136 -8.59 -12.58 18.52
CA LEU A 136 -9.43 -11.43 18.18
C LEU A 136 -8.61 -10.16 18.01
N THR A 137 -7.56 -9.94 18.81
CA THR A 137 -6.62 -8.83 18.61
C THR A 137 -5.89 -8.97 17.27
N ALA A 138 -5.38 -10.16 16.93
CA ALA A 138 -4.71 -10.39 15.66
C ALA A 138 -5.65 -10.23 14.45
N PHE A 139 -6.88 -10.71 14.54
CA PHE A 139 -7.88 -10.50 13.50
C PHE A 139 -8.35 -9.05 13.42
N GLY A 140 -8.51 -8.35 14.53
CA GLY A 140 -8.86 -6.94 14.58
C GLY A 140 -7.88 -6.08 13.81
N ALA A 141 -6.58 -6.26 14.04
CA ALA A 141 -5.54 -5.55 13.30
C ALA A 141 -5.61 -5.79 11.78
N ASN A 142 -5.89 -7.01 11.36
CA ASN A 142 -6.05 -7.34 9.94
C ASN A 142 -7.39 -6.84 9.37
N LEU A 143 -8.43 -6.73 10.18
CA LEU A 143 -9.70 -6.13 9.79
C LEU A 143 -9.58 -4.61 9.62
N SER A 144 -8.80 -3.93 10.48
CA SER A 144 -8.42 -2.53 10.28
C SER A 144 -7.69 -2.35 8.94
N ALA A 145 -6.68 -3.18 8.68
CA ALA A 145 -5.98 -3.17 7.39
C ALA A 145 -6.92 -3.39 6.19
N TRP A 146 -7.99 -4.19 6.32
CA TRP A 146 -8.99 -4.34 5.25
C TRP A 146 -9.63 -3.02 4.87
N TRP A 147 -10.15 -2.28 5.85
CA TRP A 147 -10.92 -1.07 5.58
C TRP A 147 -10.09 0.06 5.02
N ILE A 148 -8.88 0.30 5.55
CA ILE A 148 -8.00 1.33 4.98
C ILE A 148 -7.50 0.93 3.58
N LEU A 149 -7.30 -0.36 3.31
CA LEU A 149 -6.93 -0.84 1.97
C LEU A 149 -8.09 -0.78 0.98
N VAL A 150 -9.35 -0.92 1.42
CA VAL A 150 -10.54 -0.65 0.59
C VAL A 150 -10.52 0.81 0.13
N ALA A 151 -10.38 1.76 1.05
CA ALA A 151 -10.30 3.18 0.73
C ALA A 151 -9.12 3.51 -0.22
N ASN A 152 -7.93 2.98 0.06
CA ASN A 152 -6.76 3.16 -0.79
C ASN A 152 -6.92 2.51 -2.18
N SER A 153 -7.58 1.36 -2.26
CA SER A 153 -7.84 0.66 -3.52
C SER A 153 -8.83 1.42 -4.40
N TRP A 154 -9.83 2.04 -3.78
CA TRP A 154 -10.78 2.88 -4.51
C TRP A 154 -10.09 4.09 -5.15
N MET A 155 -9.12 4.71 -4.48
CA MET A 155 -8.32 5.79 -5.08
C MET A 155 -7.55 5.34 -6.33
N GLN A 156 -7.25 4.06 -6.45
CA GLN A 156 -6.53 3.48 -7.61
C GLN A 156 -7.47 2.96 -8.70
N TYR A 157 -8.70 2.62 -8.33
CA TYR A 157 -9.74 2.13 -9.23
C TYR A 157 -11.12 2.55 -8.69
N PRO A 158 -11.57 3.77 -9.03
CA PRO A 158 -12.82 4.33 -8.49
C PRO A 158 -14.04 3.67 -9.14
N VAL A 159 -14.66 2.75 -8.40
CA VAL A 159 -15.86 2.01 -8.80
C VAL A 159 -16.94 2.09 -7.73
N GLY A 160 -18.19 1.81 -8.10
CA GLY A 160 -19.33 1.80 -7.18
C GLY A 160 -19.71 3.18 -6.67
N CYS A 161 -19.46 4.20 -7.47
CA CYS A 161 -19.80 5.59 -7.18
C CYS A 161 -20.28 6.31 -8.45
N ASP A 162 -21.04 7.36 -8.25
CA ASP A 162 -21.50 8.25 -9.29
C ASP A 162 -21.29 9.72 -8.87
N PHE A 163 -21.00 10.56 -9.86
CA PHE A 163 -20.88 11.98 -9.62
C PHE A 163 -22.27 12.60 -9.47
N ASN A 164 -22.50 13.30 -8.36
CA ASN A 164 -23.70 14.08 -8.10
C ASN A 164 -23.41 15.57 -8.34
N LEU A 165 -24.07 16.15 -9.34
CA LEU A 165 -23.87 17.54 -9.72
C LEU A 165 -24.36 18.54 -8.65
N GLU A 166 -25.45 18.22 -7.92
CA GLU A 166 -26.00 19.10 -6.88
C GLU A 166 -25.03 19.30 -5.72
N THR A 167 -24.39 18.21 -5.26
CA THR A 167 -23.42 18.21 -4.17
C THR A 167 -21.99 18.49 -4.65
N VAL A 168 -21.74 18.37 -5.94
CA VAL A 168 -20.40 18.43 -6.58
C VAL A 168 -19.44 17.41 -5.95
N ARG A 169 -19.94 16.18 -5.72
CA ARG A 169 -19.22 15.07 -5.10
C ARG A 169 -19.38 13.78 -5.88
N ASN A 170 -18.42 12.90 -5.72
CA ASN A 170 -18.63 11.48 -5.99
C ASN A 170 -19.34 10.85 -4.79
N GLU A 171 -20.49 10.23 -5.03
CA GLU A 171 -21.30 9.59 -4.02
C GLU A 171 -21.33 8.08 -4.24
N MET A 172 -21.36 7.33 -3.14
CA MET A 172 -21.35 5.87 -3.20
C MET A 172 -22.72 5.34 -3.64
N THR A 173 -22.71 4.58 -4.74
CA THR A 173 -23.92 3.91 -5.25
C THR A 173 -23.96 2.42 -4.90
N SER A 174 -22.79 1.81 -4.64
CA SER A 174 -22.69 0.40 -4.27
C SER A 174 -21.53 0.14 -3.32
N PHE A 175 -21.85 -0.04 -2.04
CA PHE A 175 -20.86 -0.38 -1.02
C PHE A 175 -20.11 -1.69 -1.34
N SER A 176 -20.82 -2.70 -1.84
CA SER A 176 -20.20 -3.98 -2.19
C SER A 176 -19.23 -3.85 -3.37
N ALA A 177 -19.53 -3.01 -4.36
CA ALA A 177 -18.62 -2.76 -5.48
C ALA A 177 -17.34 -2.03 -5.02
N VAL A 178 -17.44 -1.14 -4.04
CA VAL A 178 -16.29 -0.46 -3.42
C VAL A 178 -15.49 -1.45 -2.59
N ALA A 179 -16.13 -2.11 -1.60
CA ALA A 179 -15.45 -2.96 -0.63
C ALA A 179 -14.88 -4.24 -1.23
N LEU A 180 -15.58 -4.86 -2.18
CA LEU A 180 -15.21 -6.15 -2.77
C LEU A 180 -14.67 -6.02 -4.20
N SER A 181 -14.20 -4.83 -4.60
CA SER A 181 -13.56 -4.65 -5.91
C SER A 181 -12.37 -5.62 -6.06
N PRO A 182 -12.10 -6.11 -7.27
CA PRO A 182 -10.96 -7.00 -7.50
C PRO A 182 -9.62 -6.39 -7.06
N VAL A 183 -9.50 -5.05 -7.15
CA VAL A 183 -8.32 -4.31 -6.69
C VAL A 183 -8.23 -4.36 -5.16
N ALA A 184 -9.32 -4.09 -4.43
CA ALA A 184 -9.34 -4.09 -2.96
C ALA A 184 -9.02 -5.48 -2.40
N VAL A 185 -9.70 -6.51 -2.91
CA VAL A 185 -9.48 -7.90 -2.48
C VAL A 185 -8.04 -8.34 -2.71
N ASN A 186 -7.52 -8.14 -3.92
CA ASN A 186 -6.16 -8.57 -4.24
C ASN A 186 -5.11 -7.76 -3.45
N LYS A 187 -5.30 -6.45 -3.31
CA LYS A 187 -4.40 -5.57 -2.56
C LYS A 187 -4.35 -5.96 -1.09
N PHE A 188 -5.50 -6.26 -0.48
CA PHE A 188 -5.54 -6.74 0.89
C PHE A 188 -4.72 -8.02 1.08
N PHE A 189 -4.97 -9.05 0.28
CA PHE A 189 -4.21 -10.30 0.41
C PHE A 189 -2.73 -10.09 0.16
N HIS A 190 -2.33 -9.32 -0.86
CA HIS A 190 -0.92 -9.04 -1.14
C HIS A 190 -0.24 -8.32 0.03
N THR A 191 -0.87 -7.27 0.55
CA THR A 191 -0.33 -6.44 1.64
C THR A 191 -0.25 -7.22 2.95
N VAL A 192 -1.29 -7.96 3.31
CA VAL A 192 -1.31 -8.73 4.57
C VAL A 192 -0.34 -9.90 4.49
N THR A 193 -0.31 -10.65 3.39
CA THR A 193 0.62 -11.79 3.28
C THR A 193 2.08 -11.35 3.22
N SER A 194 2.38 -10.21 2.59
CA SER A 194 3.74 -9.62 2.65
C SER A 194 4.11 -9.18 4.07
N SER A 195 3.16 -8.67 4.83
CA SER A 195 3.34 -8.34 6.26
C SER A 195 3.61 -9.60 7.11
N PHE A 196 2.94 -10.71 6.80
CA PHE A 196 3.20 -12.01 7.42
C PHE A 196 4.61 -12.52 7.12
N VAL A 197 5.10 -12.32 5.89
CA VAL A 197 6.50 -12.63 5.52
C VAL A 197 7.48 -11.78 6.32
N LEU A 198 7.24 -10.47 6.44
CA LEU A 198 8.09 -9.57 7.23
C LEU A 198 8.15 -10.00 8.70
N ALA A 199 7.01 -10.27 9.33
CA ALA A 199 6.95 -10.72 10.72
C ALA A 199 7.64 -12.09 10.91
N ALA A 200 7.51 -13.00 9.96
CA ALA A 200 8.22 -14.28 9.97
C ALA A 200 9.73 -14.08 9.90
N LEU A 201 10.21 -13.21 9.02
CA LEU A 201 11.63 -12.85 8.91
C LEU A 201 12.14 -12.17 10.18
N PHE A 202 11.32 -11.32 10.82
CA PHE A 202 11.66 -10.73 12.11
C PHE A 202 11.86 -11.80 13.18
N VAL A 203 10.91 -12.74 13.34
CA VAL A 203 11.02 -13.85 14.30
C VAL A 203 12.21 -14.75 13.98
N VAL A 204 12.43 -15.10 12.72
CA VAL A 204 13.57 -15.90 12.26
C VAL A 204 14.89 -15.16 12.51
N GLY A 205 14.98 -13.87 12.22
CA GLY A 205 16.17 -13.04 12.40
C GLY A 205 16.57 -12.91 13.87
N VAL A 206 15.62 -12.57 14.75
CA VAL A 206 15.85 -12.50 16.22
C VAL A 206 16.26 -13.86 16.76
N SER A 207 15.59 -14.93 16.35
CA SER A 207 15.93 -16.30 16.77
C SER A 207 17.30 -16.73 16.24
N ALA A 208 17.66 -16.37 15.02
CA ALA A 208 19.00 -16.61 14.46
C ALA A 208 20.09 -15.88 15.23
N TRP A 209 19.81 -14.65 15.69
CA TRP A 209 20.72 -13.93 16.58
C TRP A 209 20.96 -14.68 17.91
N TYR A 210 19.90 -15.26 18.54
CA TYR A 210 20.05 -16.08 19.72
C TYR A 210 20.91 -17.32 19.46
N LEU A 211 20.71 -18.02 18.32
CA LEU A 211 21.54 -19.17 17.95
C LEU A 211 23.00 -18.79 17.74
N LEU A 212 23.29 -17.65 17.10
CA LEU A 212 24.64 -17.11 16.90
C LEU A 212 25.36 -16.83 18.24
N ARG A 213 24.58 -16.37 19.24
CA ARG A 213 25.05 -16.07 20.59
C ARG A 213 25.00 -17.29 21.53
N ARG A 214 24.53 -18.43 21.07
CA ARG A 214 24.30 -19.67 21.84
C ARG A 214 23.42 -19.47 23.08
N ARG A 215 22.45 -18.55 22.97
CA ARG A 215 21.47 -18.23 24.02
C ARG A 215 20.09 -18.73 23.60
N GLU A 216 19.22 -19.09 24.55
CA GLU A 216 17.81 -19.44 24.33
C GLU A 216 17.62 -20.39 23.12
N GLN A 217 18.51 -21.37 22.95
CA GLN A 217 18.59 -22.18 21.72
C GLN A 217 17.31 -22.96 21.45
N LEU A 218 16.63 -23.49 22.48
CA LEU A 218 15.38 -24.24 22.31
C LEU A 218 14.26 -23.32 21.83
N MET A 219 14.12 -22.14 22.46
CA MET A 219 13.14 -21.13 22.05
C MET A 219 13.41 -20.69 20.60
N ALA A 220 14.66 -20.39 20.29
CA ALA A 220 15.05 -19.94 18.95
C ALA A 220 14.71 -21.00 17.89
N ARG A 221 15.06 -22.27 18.10
CA ARG A 221 14.77 -23.36 17.14
C ARG A 221 13.27 -23.59 16.96
N ARG A 222 12.49 -23.60 18.04
CA ARG A 222 11.03 -23.79 17.98
C ARG A 222 10.32 -22.57 17.36
N SER A 223 10.77 -21.35 17.66
CA SER A 223 10.26 -20.13 17.01
C SER A 223 10.58 -20.11 15.52
N ILE A 224 11.81 -20.48 15.12
CA ILE A 224 12.19 -20.61 13.70
C ILE A 224 11.32 -21.66 13.01
N ALA A 225 11.04 -22.81 13.64
CA ALA A 225 10.24 -23.87 13.04
C ALA A 225 8.84 -23.37 12.64
N ILE A 226 8.19 -22.59 13.51
CA ILE A 226 6.87 -22.00 13.24
C ILE A 226 6.99 -20.87 12.21
N ALA A 227 7.86 -19.89 12.48
CA ALA A 227 7.93 -18.68 11.69
C ALA A 227 8.44 -18.93 10.27
N SER A 228 9.43 -19.83 10.09
CA SER A 228 9.93 -20.12 8.74
C SER A 228 8.92 -20.89 7.88
N ALA A 229 8.17 -21.84 8.48
CA ALA A 229 7.08 -22.53 7.76
C ALA A 229 5.95 -21.57 7.38
N PHE A 230 5.49 -20.77 8.35
CA PHE A 230 4.48 -19.74 8.15
C PHE A 230 4.92 -18.74 7.06
N GLY A 231 6.11 -18.16 7.21
CA GLY A 231 6.63 -17.18 6.26
C GLY A 231 6.86 -17.75 4.86
N PHE A 232 7.31 -19.01 4.74
CA PHE A 232 7.50 -19.66 3.44
C PHE A 232 6.18 -19.82 2.69
N VAL A 233 5.14 -20.30 3.37
CA VAL A 233 3.79 -20.44 2.77
C VAL A 233 3.27 -19.08 2.31
N PHE A 234 3.34 -18.07 3.19
CA PHE A 234 2.84 -16.75 2.85
C PHE A 234 3.71 -16.00 1.83
N ALA A 235 5.00 -16.30 1.72
CA ALA A 235 5.84 -15.77 0.63
C ALA A 235 5.39 -16.30 -0.74
N LEU A 236 4.99 -17.57 -0.84
CA LEU A 236 4.40 -18.12 -2.06
C LEU A 236 3.05 -17.48 -2.39
N VAL A 237 2.19 -17.26 -1.37
CA VAL A 237 0.91 -16.55 -1.56
C VAL A 237 1.15 -15.11 -2.00
N THR A 238 2.16 -14.42 -1.41
CA THR A 238 2.53 -13.06 -1.81
C THR A 238 3.00 -13.00 -3.27
N ALA A 239 3.79 -13.98 -3.72
CA ALA A 239 4.20 -14.06 -5.12
C ALA A 239 2.99 -14.26 -6.07
N PHE A 240 2.07 -15.15 -5.70
CA PHE A 240 0.83 -15.38 -6.48
C PHE A 240 -0.07 -14.12 -6.55
N THR A 241 -0.28 -13.45 -5.40
CA THR A 241 -1.08 -12.21 -5.37
C THR A 241 -0.36 -11.05 -6.06
N GLY A 242 0.97 -11.04 -6.07
CA GLY A 242 1.80 -10.10 -6.80
C GLY A 242 1.66 -10.22 -8.31
N ASP A 243 1.69 -11.44 -8.84
CA ASP A 243 1.40 -11.73 -10.24
C ASP A 243 0.00 -11.26 -10.64
N ARG A 244 -0.99 -11.52 -9.79
CA ARG A 244 -2.36 -11.03 -10.00
C ARG A 244 -2.44 -9.50 -9.95
N SER A 245 -1.67 -8.84 -9.07
CA SER A 245 -1.57 -7.37 -9.03
C SER A 245 -1.05 -6.80 -10.34
N GLY A 246 -0.02 -7.41 -10.94
CA GLY A 246 0.51 -7.02 -12.24
C GLY A 246 -0.57 -7.06 -13.33
N ALA A 247 -1.34 -8.15 -13.42
CA ALA A 247 -2.43 -8.29 -14.38
C ALA A 247 -3.59 -7.29 -14.15
N ILE A 248 -3.88 -6.92 -12.89
CA ILE A 248 -4.87 -5.88 -12.58
C ILE A 248 -4.35 -4.51 -12.99
N VAL A 249 -3.11 -4.16 -12.61
CA VAL A 249 -2.49 -2.87 -12.94
C VAL A 249 -2.42 -2.66 -14.45
N ALA A 250 -2.09 -3.69 -15.22
CA ALA A 250 -2.07 -3.63 -16.68
C ALA A 250 -3.39 -3.12 -17.29
N ARG A 251 -4.52 -3.44 -16.66
CA ARG A 251 -5.86 -3.09 -17.14
C ARG A 251 -6.39 -1.77 -16.60
N VAL A 252 -6.12 -1.48 -15.32
CA VAL A 252 -6.74 -0.33 -14.63
C VAL A 252 -5.79 0.87 -14.51
N GLN A 253 -4.47 0.66 -14.60
CA GLN A 253 -3.45 1.71 -14.49
C GLN A 253 -2.29 1.44 -15.47
N PRO A 254 -2.53 1.43 -16.80
CA PRO A 254 -1.52 1.08 -17.80
C PRO A 254 -0.27 1.98 -17.73
N MET A 255 -0.41 3.27 -17.42
CA MET A 255 0.74 4.18 -17.25
C MET A 255 1.64 3.74 -16.08
N LYS A 256 1.06 3.25 -14.98
CA LYS A 256 1.83 2.69 -13.87
C LYS A 256 2.62 1.45 -14.31
N LEU A 257 2.02 0.55 -15.08
CA LEU A 257 2.70 -0.63 -15.60
C LEU A 257 3.86 -0.21 -16.50
N ALA A 258 3.61 0.66 -17.48
CA ALA A 258 4.64 1.15 -18.40
C ALA A 258 5.80 1.83 -17.65
N ALA A 259 5.51 2.65 -16.65
CA ALA A 259 6.51 3.36 -15.87
C ALA A 259 7.33 2.42 -14.97
N MET A 260 6.71 1.45 -14.27
CA MET A 260 7.46 0.51 -13.42
C MET A 260 8.31 -0.48 -14.21
N GLU A 261 7.99 -0.69 -15.50
CA GLU A 261 8.79 -1.48 -16.42
C GLU A 261 9.76 -0.65 -17.25
N ALA A 262 9.70 0.69 -17.16
CA ALA A 262 10.40 1.63 -18.03
C ALA A 262 10.19 1.30 -19.52
N LEU A 263 8.98 0.87 -19.87
CA LEU A 263 8.55 0.55 -21.22
C LEU A 263 8.12 1.85 -21.91
N TYR A 264 9.01 2.45 -22.71
CA TYR A 264 8.71 3.69 -23.39
C TYR A 264 7.85 3.45 -24.64
N ASP A 265 8.20 2.50 -25.47
CA ASP A 265 7.46 2.13 -26.67
C ASP A 265 6.77 0.79 -26.44
N GLY A 266 5.46 0.73 -26.68
CA GLY A 266 4.68 -0.49 -26.55
C GLY A 266 5.05 -1.53 -27.61
N GLN A 267 4.86 -2.77 -27.26
CA GLN A 267 5.16 -3.87 -28.19
C GLN A 267 4.32 -5.11 -27.94
N GLN A 268 4.12 -5.89 -28.97
CA GLN A 268 3.60 -7.26 -28.85
C GLN A 268 4.67 -8.18 -28.30
N GLY A 269 4.27 -9.11 -27.40
CA GLY A 269 5.23 -10.01 -26.80
C GLY A 269 6.28 -9.30 -25.94
N ALA A 270 5.88 -8.27 -25.21
CA ALA A 270 6.77 -7.45 -24.38
C ALA A 270 7.56 -8.30 -23.38
N PRO A 271 8.88 -8.13 -23.29
CA PRO A 271 9.72 -8.81 -22.32
C PRO A 271 9.54 -8.19 -20.93
N LEU A 272 9.79 -8.97 -19.90
CA LEU A 272 9.95 -8.49 -18.52
C LEU A 272 11.44 -8.21 -18.29
N THR A 273 11.81 -6.99 -17.98
CA THR A 273 13.19 -6.65 -17.60
C THR A 273 13.45 -7.11 -16.16
N ALA A 274 14.19 -8.19 -15.98
CA ALA A 274 14.52 -8.71 -14.64
C ALA A 274 15.52 -7.80 -13.91
N VAL A 275 16.55 -7.35 -14.60
CA VAL A 275 17.57 -6.42 -14.10
C VAL A 275 17.89 -5.40 -15.19
N GLY A 276 18.05 -4.13 -14.82
CA GLY A 276 18.41 -3.09 -15.79
C GLY A 276 19.03 -1.87 -15.13
N ILE A 277 19.82 -1.13 -15.91
CA ILE A 277 20.38 0.16 -15.53
C ILE A 277 19.83 1.20 -16.52
N LEU A 278 19.00 2.09 -16.01
CA LEU A 278 18.37 3.14 -16.81
C LEU A 278 19.37 4.22 -17.24
N ARG A 279 19.20 4.74 -18.45
CA ARG A 279 19.84 5.97 -18.91
C ARG A 279 19.26 7.19 -18.18
N PRO A 280 19.95 8.35 -18.18
CA PRO A 280 19.34 9.61 -17.74
C PRO A 280 18.03 9.87 -18.47
N GLU A 281 17.06 10.47 -17.80
CA GLU A 281 15.70 10.68 -18.32
C GLU A 281 15.67 11.35 -19.71
N ALA A 282 16.48 12.41 -19.89
CA ALA A 282 16.58 13.12 -21.18
C ALA A 282 17.07 12.25 -22.36
N GLN A 283 17.62 11.07 -22.11
CA GLN A 283 18.13 10.15 -23.14
C GLN A 283 17.22 8.95 -23.41
N ARG A 284 16.09 8.84 -22.70
CA ARG A 284 15.17 7.69 -22.79
C ARG A 284 14.15 7.84 -23.91
N THR A 285 13.83 9.07 -24.26
CA THR A 285 12.86 9.39 -25.31
C THR A 285 13.53 9.29 -26.69
N GLY A 286 13.04 8.38 -27.53
CA GLY A 286 13.57 8.18 -28.89
C GLY A 286 14.76 7.23 -29.03
N GLY A 287 15.08 6.46 -27.98
CA GLY A 287 16.15 5.47 -28.00
C GLY A 287 15.94 4.36 -26.94
N ASP A 288 16.93 3.47 -26.80
CA ASP A 288 16.89 2.47 -25.73
C ASP A 288 17.00 3.16 -24.35
N ALA A 289 16.03 2.94 -23.50
CA ALA A 289 15.97 3.51 -22.16
C ALA A 289 17.08 2.96 -21.22
N PHE A 290 17.79 1.94 -21.63
CA PHE A 290 18.77 1.22 -20.80
C PHE A 290 20.20 1.35 -21.29
N TYR A 291 21.14 1.42 -20.35
CA TYR A 291 22.55 1.12 -20.62
C TYR A 291 22.80 -0.39 -20.69
N PHE A 292 22.08 -1.13 -19.86
CA PHE A 292 22.18 -2.58 -19.75
C PHE A 292 20.86 -3.12 -19.22
N ARG A 293 20.39 -4.25 -19.78
CA ARG A 293 19.23 -4.98 -19.25
C ARG A 293 19.33 -6.48 -19.50
N ILE A 294 18.71 -7.24 -18.64
CA ILE A 294 18.48 -8.68 -18.79
C ILE A 294 16.97 -8.88 -18.85
N ASP A 295 16.50 -9.31 -20.00
CA ASP A 295 15.09 -9.47 -20.31
C ASP A 295 14.67 -10.95 -20.30
N ILE A 296 13.47 -11.21 -19.80
CA ILE A 296 12.79 -12.50 -19.97
C ILE A 296 11.77 -12.32 -21.11
N PRO A 297 11.99 -12.94 -22.28
CA PRO A 297 11.16 -12.71 -23.46
C PRO A 297 9.69 -13.03 -23.22
N LYS A 298 8.79 -12.20 -23.75
CA LYS A 298 7.32 -12.35 -23.70
C LYS A 298 6.69 -12.40 -22.31
N MET A 299 7.48 -12.32 -21.24
CA MET A 299 6.99 -12.53 -19.88
C MET A 299 6.09 -11.40 -19.42
N LEU A 300 6.35 -10.13 -19.80
CA LEU A 300 5.50 -9.01 -19.42
C LEU A 300 4.10 -9.13 -20.06
N SER A 301 4.02 -9.46 -21.33
CA SER A 301 2.74 -9.72 -22.01
C SER A 301 1.98 -10.86 -21.37
N LEU A 302 2.67 -11.98 -21.08
CA LEU A 302 2.06 -13.15 -20.44
C LEU A 302 1.52 -12.85 -19.04
N MET A 303 2.29 -12.15 -18.22
CA MET A 303 1.89 -11.79 -16.86
C MET A 303 0.73 -10.77 -16.85
N SER A 304 0.79 -9.77 -17.73
CA SER A 304 -0.19 -8.68 -17.79
C SER A 304 -1.55 -9.13 -18.37
N PHE A 305 -1.52 -9.87 -19.46
CA PHE A 305 -2.74 -10.18 -20.25
C PHE A 305 -3.03 -11.68 -20.41
N ARG A 306 -2.23 -12.54 -19.79
CA ARG A 306 -2.34 -14.01 -19.91
C ARG A 306 -2.19 -14.52 -21.36
N SER A 307 -1.52 -13.73 -22.20
CA SER A 307 -1.18 -14.06 -23.59
C SER A 307 0.24 -13.62 -23.87
N ALA A 308 1.05 -14.53 -24.40
CA ALA A 308 2.47 -14.26 -24.68
C ALA A 308 2.70 -13.22 -25.79
N ASP A 309 1.70 -13.04 -26.66
CA ASP A 309 1.77 -12.14 -27.82
C ASP A 309 0.85 -10.92 -27.66
N ALA A 310 0.31 -10.66 -26.46
CA ALA A 310 -0.50 -9.48 -26.20
C ALA A 310 0.34 -8.20 -26.36
N PHE A 311 -0.28 -7.15 -26.91
CA PHE A 311 0.32 -5.82 -26.93
C PHE A 311 0.30 -5.21 -25.52
N VAL A 312 1.43 -4.67 -25.09
CA VAL A 312 1.56 -3.90 -23.84
C VAL A 312 1.88 -2.46 -24.23
N PRO A 313 0.99 -1.49 -23.93
CA PRO A 313 1.23 -0.09 -24.27
C PRO A 313 2.40 0.47 -23.45
N GLY A 314 3.26 1.22 -24.09
CA GLY A 314 4.36 1.96 -23.49
C GLY A 314 3.94 3.37 -23.06
N ILE A 315 4.88 4.09 -22.44
CA ILE A 315 4.67 5.48 -22.01
C ILE A 315 4.33 6.36 -23.20
N ASN A 316 5.05 6.21 -24.32
CA ASN A 316 4.85 7.02 -25.52
C ASN A 316 3.47 6.76 -26.16
N ASP A 317 2.98 5.51 -26.19
CA ASP A 317 1.64 5.20 -26.69
C ASP A 317 0.56 5.86 -25.82
N LEU A 318 0.74 5.88 -24.50
CA LEU A 318 -0.23 6.45 -23.56
C LEU A 318 -0.23 7.98 -23.57
N VAL A 319 0.91 8.61 -23.89
CA VAL A 319 1.07 10.06 -23.98
C VAL A 319 0.66 10.58 -25.35
N TYR A 320 1.19 9.98 -26.41
CA TYR A 320 1.05 10.50 -27.78
C TYR A 320 0.00 9.76 -28.62
N GLY A 321 -0.53 8.65 -28.09
CA GLY A 321 -1.51 7.80 -28.78
C GLY A 321 -0.85 6.71 -29.63
N ASN A 322 -1.67 5.70 -29.97
CA ASN A 322 -1.29 4.64 -30.91
C ASN A 322 -2.55 4.18 -31.65
N GLU A 323 -2.70 4.61 -32.89
CA GLU A 323 -3.89 4.32 -33.71
C GLU A 323 -4.02 2.81 -34.01
N GLU A 324 -2.89 2.12 -34.26
CA GLU A 324 -2.89 0.69 -34.59
C GLU A 324 -3.53 -0.16 -33.48
N TYR A 325 -3.31 0.23 -32.20
CA TYR A 325 -3.84 -0.48 -31.04
C TYR A 325 -4.98 0.25 -30.33
N GLY A 326 -5.52 1.32 -30.93
CA GLY A 326 -6.66 2.07 -30.42
C GLY A 326 -6.37 2.80 -29.10
N VAL A 327 -5.13 3.22 -28.87
CA VAL A 327 -4.75 3.97 -27.67
C VAL A 327 -4.95 5.46 -27.92
N MET A 328 -5.90 6.05 -27.20
CA MET A 328 -6.20 7.49 -27.29
C MET A 328 -5.05 8.33 -26.69
N PRO A 329 -4.57 9.38 -27.39
CA PRO A 329 -3.53 10.26 -26.87
C PRO A 329 -4.00 11.05 -25.64
N ALA A 330 -3.08 11.35 -24.72
CA ALA A 330 -3.40 12.13 -23.53
C ALA A 330 -3.85 13.56 -23.86
N SER A 331 -3.37 14.16 -24.95
CA SER A 331 -3.84 15.47 -25.44
C SER A 331 -5.34 15.49 -25.68
N GLU A 332 -5.88 14.47 -26.35
CA GLU A 332 -7.33 14.35 -26.61
C GLU A 332 -8.12 14.15 -25.30
N LYS A 333 -7.61 13.33 -24.36
CA LYS A 333 -8.23 13.18 -23.02
C LYS A 333 -8.27 14.51 -22.28
N ILE A 334 -7.20 15.32 -22.38
CA ILE A 334 -7.11 16.65 -21.77
C ILE A 334 -8.16 17.60 -22.38
N GLU A 335 -8.29 17.63 -23.70
CA GLU A 335 -9.28 18.47 -24.37
C GLU A 335 -10.72 18.09 -24.00
N ARG A 336 -11.05 16.79 -24.03
CA ARG A 336 -12.35 16.27 -23.60
C ARG A 336 -12.63 16.58 -22.13
N GLY A 337 -11.64 16.41 -21.25
CA GLY A 337 -11.76 16.72 -19.83
C GLY A 337 -11.96 18.21 -19.54
N ARG A 338 -11.33 19.11 -20.30
CA ARG A 338 -11.51 20.57 -20.17
C ARG A 338 -12.95 20.96 -20.36
N VAL A 339 -13.64 20.39 -21.36
CA VAL A 339 -15.06 20.65 -21.57
C VAL A 339 -15.88 20.33 -20.31
N ALA A 340 -15.61 19.21 -19.65
CA ALA A 340 -16.31 18.86 -18.42
C ALA A 340 -15.97 19.80 -17.25
N VAL A 341 -14.71 20.22 -17.12
CA VAL A 341 -14.27 21.19 -16.09
C VAL A 341 -14.93 22.55 -16.31
N GLU A 342 -15.00 23.03 -17.56
CA GLU A 342 -15.65 24.29 -17.92
C GLU A 342 -17.15 24.26 -17.63
N GLU A 343 -17.87 23.20 -18.00
CA GLU A 343 -19.30 23.05 -17.71
C GLU A 343 -19.56 23.01 -16.18
N LEU A 344 -18.73 22.36 -15.40
CA LEU A 344 -18.84 22.40 -13.94
C LEU A 344 -18.56 23.78 -13.37
N GLY A 345 -17.62 24.53 -13.97
CA GLY A 345 -17.35 25.93 -13.63
C GLY A 345 -18.55 26.85 -13.94
N ARG A 346 -19.19 26.65 -15.11
CA ARG A 346 -20.44 27.35 -15.49
C ARG A 346 -21.57 27.05 -14.51
N TYR A 347 -21.72 25.79 -14.12
CA TYR A 347 -22.72 25.37 -13.13
C TYR A 347 -22.57 26.07 -11.78
N ARG A 348 -21.34 26.13 -11.25
CA ARG A 348 -21.04 26.84 -10.00
C ARG A 348 -21.39 28.33 -10.10
N THR A 349 -20.98 28.97 -11.20
CA THR A 349 -21.25 30.40 -11.45
C THR A 349 -22.75 30.66 -11.58
N ALA A 350 -23.49 29.79 -12.29
CA ALA A 350 -24.94 29.89 -12.42
C ALA A 350 -25.66 29.76 -11.09
N ARG A 351 -25.23 28.82 -10.24
CA ARG A 351 -25.78 28.67 -8.87
C ARG A 351 -25.51 29.89 -8.00
N GLU A 352 -24.32 30.45 -8.04
CA GLU A 352 -23.97 31.68 -7.28
C GLU A 352 -24.81 32.89 -7.71
N LYS A 353 -25.16 32.97 -9.00
CA LYS A 353 -25.97 34.05 -9.58
C LYS A 353 -27.47 33.79 -9.52
N GLY A 354 -27.92 32.60 -9.19
CA GLY A 354 -29.32 32.19 -9.22
C GLY A 354 -29.91 32.07 -10.63
N ASP A 355 -29.07 31.81 -11.66
CA ASP A 355 -29.46 31.65 -13.04
C ASP A 355 -30.06 30.25 -13.27
N THR A 356 -31.38 30.16 -13.08
CA THR A 356 -32.12 28.88 -13.19
C THR A 356 -32.12 28.31 -14.60
N ALA A 357 -32.06 29.15 -15.64
CA ALA A 357 -32.05 28.69 -17.03
C ALA A 357 -30.70 27.97 -17.33
N ALA A 358 -29.59 28.59 -16.98
CA ALA A 358 -28.27 27.98 -17.13
C ALA A 358 -28.09 26.71 -16.26
N ILE A 359 -28.64 26.71 -15.04
CA ILE A 359 -28.62 25.53 -14.19
C ILE A 359 -29.33 24.36 -14.87
N THR A 360 -30.58 24.55 -15.33
CA THR A 360 -31.38 23.49 -16.00
C THR A 360 -30.69 22.98 -17.28
N GLU A 361 -30.10 23.88 -18.08
CA GLU A 361 -29.34 23.49 -19.28
C GLU A 361 -28.18 22.54 -18.93
N ILE A 362 -27.41 22.89 -17.91
CA ILE A 362 -26.24 22.10 -17.51
C ILE A 362 -26.66 20.79 -16.85
N GLU A 363 -27.69 20.80 -16.01
CA GLU A 363 -28.23 19.57 -15.37
C GLU A 363 -28.66 18.56 -16.45
N ALA A 364 -29.26 18.99 -17.54
CA ALA A 364 -29.61 18.12 -18.67
C ALA A 364 -28.40 17.45 -19.31
N LYS A 365 -27.22 18.12 -19.35
CA LYS A 365 -25.97 17.53 -19.85
C LYS A 365 -25.38 16.45 -18.90
N PHE A 366 -25.70 16.52 -17.64
CA PHE A 366 -25.23 15.52 -16.64
C PHE A 366 -26.29 14.44 -16.34
N ASP A 367 -27.47 14.50 -16.95
CA ASP A 367 -28.53 13.53 -16.75
C ASP A 367 -28.28 12.24 -17.54
N ARG A 368 -27.86 11.20 -16.85
CA ARG A 368 -27.61 9.86 -17.40
C ARG A 368 -28.84 9.20 -18.03
N SER A 369 -30.03 9.61 -17.66
CA SER A 369 -31.28 9.04 -18.17
C SER A 369 -31.57 9.46 -19.60
N THR A 370 -30.93 10.53 -20.07
CA THR A 370 -31.06 11.04 -21.43
C THR A 370 -29.92 10.57 -22.35
N PRO A 371 -30.16 10.29 -23.62
CA PRO A 371 -29.09 9.92 -24.57
C PRO A 371 -27.96 10.97 -24.64
N GLN A 372 -28.32 12.26 -24.65
CA GLN A 372 -27.37 13.38 -24.69
C GLN A 372 -26.51 13.47 -23.43
N GLY A 373 -27.12 13.34 -22.25
CA GLY A 373 -26.36 13.34 -20.99
C GLY A 373 -25.47 12.12 -20.85
N ALA A 374 -25.96 10.93 -21.21
CA ALA A 374 -25.13 9.72 -21.22
C ALA A 374 -23.93 9.84 -22.18
N GLU A 375 -24.09 10.48 -23.33
CA GLU A 375 -23.01 10.77 -24.28
C GLU A 375 -22.01 11.77 -23.70
N PHE A 376 -22.47 12.88 -23.13
CA PHE A 376 -21.59 13.87 -22.48
C PHE A 376 -20.76 13.25 -21.35
N LEU A 377 -21.36 12.45 -20.53
CA LEU A 377 -20.66 11.78 -19.43
C LEU A 377 -19.59 10.81 -19.96
N ARG A 378 -19.87 10.08 -21.03
CA ARG A 378 -18.91 9.14 -21.65
C ARG A 378 -17.79 9.85 -22.40
N GLU A 379 -18.10 10.92 -23.17
CA GLU A 379 -17.14 11.56 -24.06
C GLU A 379 -16.32 12.65 -23.37
N HIS A 380 -16.84 13.26 -22.32
CA HIS A 380 -16.18 14.38 -21.64
C HIS A 380 -15.93 14.12 -20.17
N PHE A 381 -16.95 13.75 -19.40
CA PHE A 381 -16.80 13.61 -17.96
C PHE A 381 -15.94 12.40 -17.55
N ALA A 382 -15.90 11.35 -18.35
CA ALA A 382 -14.99 10.21 -18.15
C ALA A 382 -13.51 10.63 -18.11
N TYR A 383 -13.18 11.79 -18.71
CA TYR A 383 -11.84 12.38 -18.74
C TYR A 383 -11.71 13.63 -17.85
N PHE A 384 -12.66 13.85 -16.94
CA PHE A 384 -12.73 15.07 -16.11
C PHE A 384 -11.40 15.42 -15.43
N GLY A 385 -10.75 14.47 -14.81
CA GLY A 385 -9.47 14.68 -14.14
C GLY A 385 -8.34 15.14 -15.06
N TYR A 386 -8.37 14.71 -16.34
CA TYR A 386 -7.36 15.11 -17.32
C TYR A 386 -7.47 16.60 -17.69
N GLY A 387 -8.66 17.20 -17.59
CA GLY A 387 -8.88 18.61 -17.90
C GLY A 387 -8.08 19.61 -17.07
N TYR A 388 -7.48 19.16 -15.96
CA TYR A 388 -6.63 20.00 -15.12
C TYR A 388 -5.16 20.04 -15.56
N PHE A 389 -4.74 19.20 -16.51
CA PHE A 389 -3.37 19.19 -17.01
C PHE A 389 -3.16 20.18 -18.16
N SER A 390 -1.97 20.75 -18.22
CA SER A 390 -1.55 21.68 -19.27
C SER A 390 -0.80 21.00 -20.41
N SER A 391 -0.15 19.85 -20.13
CA SER A 391 0.55 19.07 -21.15
C SER A 391 0.37 17.56 -20.94
N PRO A 392 0.45 16.75 -22.01
CA PRO A 392 0.30 15.30 -21.98
C PRO A 392 1.33 14.60 -21.10
N GLU A 393 2.55 15.10 -21.01
CA GLU A 393 3.67 14.50 -20.28
C GLU A 393 3.46 14.54 -18.76
N GLN A 394 2.59 15.42 -18.26
CA GLN A 394 2.29 15.55 -16.83
C GLN A 394 1.63 14.31 -16.23
N ILE A 395 1.10 13.39 -17.05
CA ILE A 395 0.50 12.14 -16.56
C ILE A 395 1.53 11.05 -16.26
N VAL A 396 2.81 11.28 -16.60
CA VAL A 396 3.89 10.28 -16.42
C VAL A 396 4.44 10.38 -15.00
N PRO A 397 4.41 9.30 -14.20
CA PRO A 397 5.04 9.26 -12.89
C PRO A 397 6.56 9.15 -12.98
N ASP A 398 7.28 9.24 -11.85
CA ASP A 398 8.74 9.05 -11.79
C ASP A 398 9.14 7.61 -12.17
N VAL A 399 9.53 7.44 -13.42
CA VAL A 399 9.92 6.15 -14.00
C VAL A 399 11.11 5.52 -13.29
N SER A 400 12.13 6.33 -12.91
CA SER A 400 13.34 5.81 -12.27
C SER A 400 13.05 5.21 -10.91
N LEU A 401 12.33 5.98 -10.09
CA LEU A 401 11.96 5.56 -8.74
C LEU A 401 11.07 4.31 -8.77
N LEU A 402 10.12 4.25 -9.70
CA LEU A 402 9.23 3.10 -9.86
C LEU A 402 9.98 1.86 -10.33
N PHE A 403 10.81 1.99 -11.36
CA PHE A 403 11.56 0.89 -11.93
C PHE A 403 12.44 0.20 -10.88
N TYR A 404 13.25 0.97 -10.16
CA TYR A 404 14.15 0.40 -9.15
C TYR A 404 13.42 -0.13 -7.93
N SER A 405 12.38 0.58 -7.45
CA SER A 405 11.58 0.11 -6.31
C SER A 405 10.88 -1.22 -6.61
N PHE A 406 10.35 -1.39 -7.81
CA PHE A 406 9.72 -2.63 -8.23
C PHE A 406 10.73 -3.81 -8.24
N ARG A 407 11.94 -3.60 -8.78
CA ARG A 407 12.99 -4.64 -8.79
C ARG A 407 13.47 -5.00 -7.39
N VAL A 408 13.62 -4.01 -6.50
CA VAL A 408 13.97 -4.26 -5.10
C VAL A 408 12.90 -5.12 -4.42
N MET A 409 11.62 -4.76 -4.59
CA MET A 409 10.49 -5.49 -4.01
C MET A 409 10.44 -6.94 -4.50
N VAL A 410 10.47 -7.15 -5.82
CA VAL A 410 10.36 -8.49 -6.43
C VAL A 410 11.60 -9.34 -6.14
N GLY A 411 12.78 -8.77 -6.30
CA GLY A 411 14.05 -9.47 -6.04
C GLY A 411 14.19 -9.91 -4.58
N ALA A 412 13.82 -9.03 -3.64
CA ALA A 412 13.80 -9.40 -2.22
C ALA A 412 12.74 -10.45 -1.93
N GLY A 413 11.55 -10.37 -2.54
CA GLY A 413 10.49 -11.38 -2.41
C GLY A 413 10.95 -12.77 -2.84
N CYS A 414 11.59 -12.89 -4.00
CA CYS A 414 12.18 -14.14 -4.48
C CYS A 414 13.26 -14.67 -3.51
N PHE A 415 14.11 -13.78 -3.02
CA PHE A 415 15.13 -14.12 -2.03
C PHE A 415 14.51 -14.65 -0.72
N PHE A 416 13.41 -14.06 -0.23
CA PHE A 416 12.74 -14.50 0.99
C PHE A 416 12.10 -15.88 0.87
N ILE A 417 11.55 -16.23 -0.29
CA ILE A 417 11.06 -17.59 -0.57
C ILE A 417 12.20 -18.59 -0.39
N LEU A 418 13.34 -18.34 -1.02
CA LEU A 418 14.51 -19.23 -0.94
C LEU A 418 15.06 -19.30 0.49
N LEU A 419 15.21 -18.15 1.15
CA LEU A 419 15.75 -18.08 2.51
C LEU A 419 14.86 -18.83 3.51
N LEU A 420 13.56 -18.55 3.53
CA LEU A 420 12.62 -19.15 4.47
C LEU A 420 12.49 -20.65 4.23
N GLY A 421 12.43 -21.09 2.97
CA GLY A 421 12.41 -22.51 2.61
C GLY A 421 13.67 -23.24 3.08
N LEU A 422 14.86 -22.67 2.84
CA LEU A 422 16.13 -23.25 3.26
C LEU A 422 16.29 -23.28 4.80
N VAL A 423 15.91 -22.19 5.47
CA VAL A 423 15.93 -22.11 6.96
C VAL A 423 14.99 -23.15 7.55
N TRP A 424 13.75 -23.26 7.04
CA TRP A 424 12.79 -24.27 7.48
C TRP A 424 13.32 -25.68 7.30
N TRP A 425 13.85 -26.01 6.12
CA TRP A 425 14.38 -27.33 5.81
C TRP A 425 15.57 -27.74 6.68
N LEU A 426 16.56 -26.82 6.85
CA LEU A 426 17.72 -27.08 7.68
C LEU A 426 17.40 -27.14 9.18
N ASN A 427 16.44 -26.33 9.64
CA ASN A 427 15.99 -26.37 11.03
C ASN A 427 15.31 -27.70 11.37
N ARG A 428 14.48 -28.25 10.48
CA ARG A 428 13.86 -29.59 10.64
C ARG A 428 14.88 -30.73 10.68
N ARG A 429 16.05 -30.54 10.10
CA ARG A 429 17.14 -31.53 10.09
C ARG A 429 18.19 -31.29 11.17
N ASP A 430 17.94 -30.41 12.10
CA ASP A 430 18.86 -29.99 13.17
C ASP A 430 20.25 -29.52 12.66
N ARG A 431 20.33 -29.05 11.40
CA ARG A 431 21.58 -28.60 10.75
C ARG A 431 21.72 -27.08 10.72
N LEU A 432 20.67 -26.32 11.05
CA LEU A 432 20.68 -24.85 10.91
C LEU A 432 21.71 -24.19 11.84
N ALA A 433 21.82 -24.63 13.10
CA ALA A 433 22.72 -24.03 14.09
C ALA A 433 24.21 -24.07 13.70
N SER A 434 24.61 -25.03 12.85
CA SER A 434 25.98 -25.14 12.33
C SER A 434 26.26 -24.19 11.15
N LYS A 435 25.23 -23.65 10.50
CA LYS A 435 25.34 -22.80 9.29
C LYS A 435 25.37 -21.31 9.67
N ARG A 436 26.47 -20.86 10.26
CA ARG A 436 26.61 -19.48 10.76
C ARG A 436 26.38 -18.41 9.69
N TRP A 437 26.75 -18.65 8.43
CA TRP A 437 26.50 -17.72 7.32
C TRP A 437 24.99 -17.52 7.13
N LEU A 438 24.22 -18.59 7.10
CA LEU A 438 22.77 -18.52 6.90
C LEU A 438 22.06 -17.83 8.07
N LEU A 439 22.53 -18.07 9.31
CA LEU A 439 22.02 -17.34 10.49
C LEU A 439 22.30 -15.83 10.38
N ARG A 440 23.48 -15.41 9.89
CA ARG A 440 23.78 -13.99 9.64
C ARG A 440 22.90 -13.43 8.54
N THR A 441 22.70 -14.16 7.46
CA THR A 441 21.78 -13.77 6.37
C THR A 441 20.36 -13.59 6.90
N ALA A 442 19.87 -14.50 7.78
CA ALA A 442 18.58 -14.37 8.41
C ALA A 442 18.45 -13.12 9.31
N VAL A 443 19.50 -12.72 10.01
CA VAL A 443 19.51 -11.45 10.76
C VAL A 443 19.41 -10.26 9.84
N TRP A 444 20.19 -10.24 8.75
CA TRP A 444 20.20 -9.13 7.80
C TRP A 444 18.98 -9.11 6.87
N SER A 445 18.22 -10.19 6.78
CA SER A 445 16.95 -10.19 6.05
C SER A 445 15.87 -9.35 6.72
N VAL A 446 15.98 -9.04 8.01
CA VAL A 446 15.01 -8.19 8.72
C VAL A 446 14.95 -6.78 8.12
N PRO A 447 16.02 -5.98 8.11
CA PRO A 447 15.99 -4.66 7.47
C PRO A 447 15.67 -4.74 5.97
N LEU A 448 16.09 -5.78 5.27
CA LEU A 448 15.75 -5.98 3.86
C LEU A 448 14.23 -6.19 3.65
N ALA A 449 13.55 -6.87 4.59
CA ALA A 449 12.10 -7.05 4.54
C ALA A 449 11.35 -5.71 4.65
N TYR A 450 11.80 -4.83 5.55
CA TYR A 450 11.26 -3.47 5.64
C TYR A 450 11.50 -2.67 4.36
N LEU A 451 12.72 -2.72 3.82
CA LEU A 451 13.05 -2.06 2.56
C LEU A 451 12.17 -2.54 1.40
N ALA A 452 11.98 -3.85 1.27
CA ALA A 452 11.12 -4.43 0.24
C ALA A 452 9.65 -4.00 0.39
N SER A 453 9.15 -3.96 1.62
CA SER A 453 7.79 -3.53 1.94
C SER A 453 7.58 -2.04 1.63
N GLN A 454 8.52 -1.17 1.97
CA GLN A 454 8.49 0.25 1.60
C GLN A 454 8.58 0.44 0.09
N ALA A 455 9.44 -0.31 -0.60
CA ALA A 455 9.54 -0.27 -2.06
C ALA A 455 8.20 -0.63 -2.73
N GLY A 456 7.46 -1.60 -2.17
CA GLY A 456 6.11 -1.93 -2.63
C GLY A 456 5.12 -0.75 -2.54
N TRP A 457 5.18 0.02 -1.44
CA TRP A 457 4.37 1.23 -1.30
C TRP A 457 4.80 2.36 -2.24
N VAL A 458 6.10 2.52 -2.48
CA VAL A 458 6.60 3.45 -3.50
C VAL A 458 6.01 3.10 -4.88
N VAL A 459 6.04 1.83 -5.27
CA VAL A 459 5.41 1.38 -6.53
C VAL A 459 3.91 1.67 -6.55
N ALA A 460 3.20 1.42 -5.45
CA ALA A 460 1.76 1.61 -5.39
C ALA A 460 1.36 3.10 -5.48
N GLU A 461 2.03 3.98 -4.72
CA GLU A 461 1.60 5.36 -4.50
C GLU A 461 2.31 6.36 -5.44
N VAL A 462 3.61 6.21 -5.68
CA VAL A 462 4.30 7.02 -6.71
C VAL A 462 3.82 6.62 -8.10
N GLY A 463 3.55 5.33 -8.33
CA GLY A 463 3.00 4.85 -9.60
C GLY A 463 1.56 5.32 -9.88
N ARG A 464 0.85 5.84 -8.88
CA ARG A 464 -0.45 6.50 -9.06
C ARG A 464 -0.32 7.98 -9.43
N GLN A 465 0.84 8.60 -9.20
CA GLN A 465 1.02 10.01 -9.53
C GLN A 465 0.84 10.24 -11.05
N PRO A 466 0.29 11.41 -11.45
CA PRO A 466 -0.04 12.58 -10.62
C PRO A 466 -1.44 12.55 -9.95
N TRP A 467 -2.06 11.40 -9.88
CA TRP A 467 -3.43 11.24 -9.40
C TRP A 467 -3.53 11.11 -7.87
N ALA A 468 -4.45 11.82 -7.25
CA ALA A 468 -5.00 11.50 -5.94
C ALA A 468 -6.08 10.41 -6.07
N ILE A 469 -6.96 10.53 -7.07
CA ILE A 469 -7.91 9.50 -7.49
C ILE A 469 -7.70 9.28 -8.98
N GLN A 470 -7.42 8.05 -9.35
CA GLN A 470 -7.10 7.68 -10.74
C GLN A 470 -8.13 8.24 -11.73
N ASP A 471 -7.67 8.98 -12.73
CA ASP A 471 -8.42 9.61 -13.82
C ASP A 471 -9.48 10.66 -13.39
N LEU A 472 -9.78 10.81 -12.10
CA LEU A 472 -10.79 11.72 -11.58
C LEU A 472 -10.22 12.98 -10.92
N MET A 473 -9.19 12.85 -10.09
CA MET A 473 -8.68 13.98 -9.31
C MET A 473 -7.15 13.99 -9.27
N PRO A 474 -6.49 14.95 -9.91
CA PRO A 474 -5.07 15.18 -9.74
C PRO A 474 -4.72 15.64 -8.31
N VAL A 475 -3.50 15.34 -7.87
CA VAL A 475 -3.00 15.72 -6.53
C VAL A 475 -3.05 17.24 -6.32
N GLY A 476 -2.76 18.03 -7.35
CA GLY A 476 -2.82 19.50 -7.28
C GLY A 476 -4.20 20.06 -6.96
N VAL A 477 -5.28 19.32 -7.29
CA VAL A 477 -6.67 19.72 -7.00
C VAL A 477 -7.13 19.21 -5.64
N ALA A 478 -6.55 18.10 -5.18
CA ALA A 478 -6.92 17.41 -3.95
C ALA A 478 -6.48 18.13 -2.66
N ALA A 479 -5.40 18.90 -2.73
CA ALA A 479 -4.79 19.57 -1.57
C ALA A 479 -5.66 20.70 -1.01
N SER A 480 -5.56 20.92 0.30
CA SER A 480 -6.21 22.02 1.00
C SER A 480 -5.62 23.37 0.62
N LYS A 481 -6.45 24.43 0.65
CA LYS A 481 -6.03 25.82 0.43
C LYS A 481 -5.56 26.44 1.74
N ILE A 482 -4.39 26.01 2.24
CA ILE A 482 -3.78 26.48 3.48
C ILE A 482 -2.38 27.06 3.18
N PRO A 483 -1.83 27.94 4.04
CA PRO A 483 -0.48 28.50 3.83
C PRO A 483 0.60 27.40 3.86
N SER A 484 1.52 27.43 2.90
CA SER A 484 2.64 26.48 2.80
C SER A 484 3.53 26.46 4.06
N GLY A 485 3.70 27.61 4.71
CA GLY A 485 4.42 27.73 5.98
C GLY A 485 3.81 26.89 7.10
N SER A 486 2.49 26.79 7.18
CA SER A 486 1.82 25.96 8.19
C SER A 486 2.11 24.47 7.97
N VAL A 487 2.09 24.02 6.71
CA VAL A 487 2.38 22.62 6.36
C VAL A 487 3.84 22.28 6.60
N SER A 488 4.76 23.18 6.24
CA SER A 488 6.19 22.94 6.48
C SER A 488 6.52 22.85 7.98
N VAL A 489 5.90 23.67 8.83
CA VAL A 489 6.08 23.60 10.29
C VAL A 489 5.58 22.24 10.82
N THR A 490 4.39 21.81 10.41
CA THR A 490 3.86 20.50 10.85
C THR A 490 4.68 19.34 10.30
N PHE A 491 5.22 19.43 9.09
CA PHE A 491 6.14 18.44 8.53
C PHE A 491 7.37 18.23 9.43
N PHE A 492 8.08 19.29 9.80
CA PHE A 492 9.27 19.17 10.65
C PHE A 492 8.93 18.74 12.08
N LEU A 493 7.79 19.17 12.62
CA LEU A 493 7.29 18.72 13.92
C LEU A 493 7.06 17.20 13.92
N PHE A 494 6.34 16.68 12.93
CA PHE A 494 6.06 15.24 12.83
C PHE A 494 7.31 14.44 12.49
N LEU A 495 8.21 14.96 11.65
CA LEU A 495 9.49 14.31 11.38
C LEU A 495 10.30 14.13 12.67
N ALA A 496 10.39 15.16 13.50
CA ALA A 496 11.08 15.08 14.78
C ALA A 496 10.39 14.12 15.75
N LEU A 497 9.06 14.18 15.86
CA LEU A 497 8.26 13.31 16.71
C LEU A 497 8.40 11.83 16.31
N PHE A 498 8.18 11.51 15.03
CA PHE A 498 8.26 10.14 14.56
C PHE A 498 9.68 9.57 14.64
N THR A 499 10.69 10.38 14.38
CA THR A 499 12.09 9.96 14.58
C THR A 499 12.37 9.64 16.05
N ALA A 500 11.87 10.45 16.98
CA ALA A 500 12.01 10.20 18.41
C ALA A 500 11.25 8.91 18.84
N LEU A 501 10.03 8.71 18.34
CA LEU A 501 9.24 7.49 18.60
C LEU A 501 9.93 6.24 18.05
N LEU A 502 10.44 6.29 16.84
CA LEU A 502 11.19 5.19 16.23
C LEU A 502 12.47 4.88 17.02
N ALA A 503 13.23 5.89 17.41
CA ALA A 503 14.43 5.72 18.22
C ALA A 503 14.11 5.09 19.59
N ALA A 504 13.03 5.54 20.23
CA ALA A 504 12.54 4.98 21.49
C ALA A 504 12.14 3.51 21.32
N GLU A 505 11.34 3.20 20.29
CA GLU A 505 10.92 1.83 20.00
C GLU A 505 12.11 0.90 19.77
N LEU A 506 13.00 1.27 18.85
CA LEU A 506 14.19 0.46 18.55
C LEU A 506 15.04 0.23 19.80
N SER A 507 15.20 1.26 20.64
CA SER A 507 15.94 1.15 21.90
C SER A 507 15.29 0.13 22.86
N ILE A 508 13.96 0.25 23.05
CA ILE A 508 13.18 -0.65 23.92
C ILE A 508 13.17 -2.08 23.33
N MET A 509 12.93 -2.21 22.02
CA MET A 509 12.89 -3.48 21.30
C MET A 509 14.23 -4.22 21.42
N PHE A 510 15.35 -3.57 21.14
CA PHE A 510 16.68 -4.15 21.28
C PHE A 510 17.02 -4.51 22.72
N ARG A 511 16.58 -3.70 23.70
CA ARG A 511 16.75 -4.01 25.11
C ARG A 511 15.98 -5.26 25.49
N GLN A 512 14.72 -5.42 25.07
CA GLN A 512 13.90 -6.61 25.32
C GLN A 512 14.50 -7.86 24.67
N ILE A 513 14.95 -7.75 23.41
CA ILE A 513 15.63 -8.84 22.70
C ILE A 513 16.93 -9.25 23.45
N LYS A 514 17.73 -8.29 23.90
CA LYS A 514 18.97 -8.57 24.66
C LYS A 514 18.68 -9.20 26.02
N THR A 515 17.65 -8.76 26.71
CA THR A 515 17.23 -9.35 28.00
C THR A 515 16.75 -10.78 27.82
N GLY A 516 15.96 -11.05 26.79
CA GLY A 516 15.39 -12.37 26.52
C GLY A 516 14.08 -12.63 27.27
N PRO A 517 13.53 -13.85 27.10
CA PRO A 517 12.34 -14.27 27.82
C PRO A 517 12.61 -14.37 29.33
N LYS A 518 11.65 -13.87 30.12
CA LYS A 518 11.73 -13.95 31.59
C LYS A 518 11.09 -15.26 32.10
N ASP A 519 11.62 -15.78 33.16
CA ASP A 519 11.01 -16.88 33.94
C ASP A 519 10.08 -16.21 34.97
N ASP A 520 8.75 -16.13 34.63
CA ASP A 520 7.71 -15.57 35.53
C ASP A 520 6.90 -16.68 36.17
#